data_27e04051132ca1f90873c345a1619943
#
_entry.id   27e04051132ca1f90873c345a1619943
#
_cell.length_a   1.000
_cell.length_b   1.000
_cell.length_c   1.000
_cell.angle_alpha   90.00
_cell.angle_beta   90.00
_cell.angle_gamma   90.00
#
_symmetry.space_group_name_H-M   'P 1'
#
loop_
_entity.id
_entity.type
_entity.pdbx_description
1 polymer ?
#
loop_
_entity_poly.entity_id
_entity_poly.type
_entity_poly.pdbx_seq_one_letter_code
_entity_poly.pdbx_strand_id
1 'polypeptide(L)'
;MIVSVVSGKGGAGKTTITASIAHTFPRERLTLVDADVDTPNLSLALGIEEPESVEEWWGGTVAEFTGKTPRPEACPFGAIEKDGEVNELLCEGCGACAKRFPDDYKMKSIHTADIILYRWKGVPLITAELLPGRSGSGKIVTELRRRAEDIARKENRDVMLVDSAAGRGCPVIASLRGVDLAILVVDNTPTGISDARFAAEVIKHFNVPLAYIINRANLAEDRKKEIDHIFGEEYGGTKIGEVPYLPDVIRTYPPPYERLLEYINVEWILKKI
;
A
#
# COMPACT_ATOMS: atom_id res chain seq x y z
N MET A 1 -17.40 1.26 -4.09
CA MET A 1 -16.68 2.32 -3.37
C MET A 1 -15.30 1.84 -2.96
N ILE A 2 -14.25 2.64 -3.14
CA ILE A 2 -12.87 2.30 -2.78
C ILE A 2 -12.39 3.25 -1.70
N VAL A 3 -12.04 2.71 -0.53
CA VAL A 3 -11.47 3.46 0.61
C VAL A 3 -10.02 3.06 0.78
N SER A 4 -9.10 4.03 0.78
CA SER A 4 -7.68 3.78 1.02
C SER A 4 -7.23 4.38 2.35
N VAL A 5 -6.66 3.55 3.23
CA VAL A 5 -6.04 4.00 4.47
C VAL A 5 -4.56 4.25 4.19
N VAL A 6 -4.07 5.44 4.47
CA VAL A 6 -2.73 5.89 4.14
C VAL A 6 -2.03 6.49 5.36
N SER A 7 -0.70 6.53 5.33
CA SER A 7 0.10 7.21 6.33
C SER A 7 1.38 7.77 5.73
N GLY A 8 1.92 8.81 6.32
CA GLY A 8 3.15 9.43 5.85
C GLY A 8 4.40 8.59 6.13
N LYS A 9 4.37 7.72 7.15
CA LYS A 9 5.52 6.88 7.54
C LYS A 9 5.09 5.49 8.01
N GLY A 10 6.04 4.55 7.99
CA GLY A 10 5.88 3.24 8.61
C GLY A 10 5.68 3.34 10.12
N GLY A 11 4.92 2.43 10.70
CA GLY A 11 4.65 2.39 12.15
C GLY A 11 3.67 3.46 12.65
N ALA A 12 3.00 4.21 11.79
CA ALA A 12 1.95 5.17 12.18
C ALA A 12 0.66 4.49 12.69
N GLY A 13 0.53 3.17 12.57
CA GLY A 13 -0.63 2.39 13.00
C GLY A 13 -1.68 2.17 11.90
N LYS A 14 -1.35 2.46 10.65
CA LYS A 14 -2.21 2.32 9.47
C LYS A 14 -2.88 0.94 9.40
N THR A 15 -2.10 -0.14 9.33
CA THR A 15 -2.60 -1.52 9.21
C THR A 15 -3.51 -1.92 10.37
N THR A 16 -3.16 -1.53 11.61
CA THR A 16 -4.00 -1.77 12.80
C THR A 16 -5.35 -1.07 12.69
N ILE A 17 -5.35 0.19 12.23
CA ILE A 17 -6.58 0.96 12.00
C ILE A 17 -7.38 0.37 10.84
N THR A 18 -6.72 -0.02 9.73
CA THR A 18 -7.36 -0.67 8.58
C THR A 18 -8.06 -1.96 9.01
N ALA A 19 -7.37 -2.82 9.76
CA ALA A 19 -7.94 -4.05 10.28
C ALA A 19 -9.13 -3.77 11.22
N SER A 20 -9.05 -2.76 12.09
CA SER A 20 -10.16 -2.36 12.97
C SER A 20 -11.37 -1.90 12.18
N ILE A 21 -11.19 -1.01 11.22
CA ILE A 21 -12.25 -0.50 10.35
C ILE A 21 -12.88 -1.65 9.53
N ALA A 22 -12.09 -2.61 9.05
CA ALA A 22 -12.59 -3.76 8.30
C ALA A 22 -13.67 -4.56 9.07
N HIS A 23 -13.59 -4.61 10.40
CA HIS A 23 -14.58 -5.29 11.24
C HIS A 23 -15.97 -4.63 11.22
N THR A 24 -16.07 -3.38 10.81
CA THR A 24 -17.33 -2.61 10.82
C THR A 24 -18.11 -2.70 9.51
N PHE A 25 -17.46 -3.12 8.42
CA PHE A 25 -18.12 -3.27 7.13
C PHE A 25 -18.92 -4.58 7.03
N PRO A 26 -20.05 -4.58 6.33
CA PRO A 26 -20.75 -5.81 5.96
C PRO A 26 -19.80 -6.72 5.17
N ARG A 27 -19.56 -7.92 5.68
CA ARG A 27 -18.55 -8.84 5.12
C ARG A 27 -18.86 -9.27 3.70
N GLU A 28 -20.13 -9.39 3.36
CA GLU A 28 -20.62 -9.76 2.03
C GLU A 28 -20.34 -8.68 0.98
N ARG A 29 -20.14 -7.41 1.41
CA ARG A 29 -19.82 -6.28 0.55
C ARG A 29 -18.33 -5.99 0.43
N LEU A 30 -17.51 -6.50 1.37
CA LEU A 30 -16.12 -6.08 1.57
C LEU A 30 -15.12 -6.92 0.77
N THR A 31 -14.16 -6.26 0.16
CA THR A 31 -12.91 -6.82 -0.37
C THR A 31 -11.74 -6.06 0.24
N LEU A 32 -10.68 -6.76 0.66
CA LEU A 32 -9.50 -6.18 1.29
C LEU A 32 -8.30 -6.26 0.35
N VAL A 33 -7.49 -5.22 0.36
CA VAL A 33 -6.21 -5.17 -0.35
C VAL A 33 -5.14 -4.71 0.62
N ASP A 34 -4.08 -5.50 0.79
CA ASP A 34 -2.85 -5.02 1.43
C ASP A 34 -1.88 -4.62 0.33
N ALA A 35 -1.66 -3.32 0.19
CA ALA A 35 -0.80 -2.71 -0.81
C ALA A 35 0.60 -2.36 -0.27
N ASP A 36 0.94 -2.75 0.97
CA ASP A 36 2.28 -2.68 1.52
C ASP A 36 3.07 -3.94 1.15
N VAL A 37 3.38 -4.05 -0.15
CA VAL A 37 3.98 -5.25 -0.75
C VAL A 37 5.44 -5.50 -0.35
N ASP A 38 6.08 -4.53 0.29
CA ASP A 38 7.41 -4.68 0.87
C ASP A 38 7.36 -5.37 2.24
N THR A 39 6.29 -5.12 3.00
CA THR A 39 6.06 -5.69 4.34
C THR A 39 4.57 -5.90 4.61
N PRO A 40 3.90 -6.84 3.91
CA PRO A 40 2.47 -7.06 4.08
C PRO A 40 2.16 -7.63 5.46
N ASN A 41 1.24 -6.98 6.17
CA ASN A 41 0.93 -7.31 7.56
C ASN A 41 -0.59 -7.35 7.86
N LEU A 42 -1.44 -7.05 6.88
CA LEU A 42 -2.88 -6.99 7.12
C LEU A 42 -3.48 -8.38 7.43
N SER A 43 -2.97 -9.46 6.79
CA SER A 43 -3.36 -10.83 7.10
C SER A 43 -3.06 -11.18 8.55
N LEU A 44 -1.85 -10.87 9.02
CA LEU A 44 -1.44 -11.07 10.40
C LEU A 44 -2.31 -10.22 11.35
N ALA A 45 -2.54 -8.95 11.03
CA ALA A 45 -3.41 -8.08 11.82
C ALA A 45 -4.84 -8.63 11.93
N LEU A 46 -5.35 -9.32 10.93
CA LEU A 46 -6.68 -9.95 10.93
C LEU A 46 -6.70 -11.38 11.51
N GLY A 47 -5.54 -11.90 11.94
CA GLY A 47 -5.39 -13.24 12.49
C GLY A 47 -5.58 -14.34 11.44
N ILE A 48 -5.10 -14.12 10.21
CA ILE A 48 -5.14 -15.11 9.14
C ILE A 48 -3.74 -15.71 8.99
N GLU A 49 -3.63 -17.02 9.13
CA GLU A 49 -2.35 -17.73 9.07
C GLU A 49 -2.10 -18.36 7.69
N GLU A 50 -3.14 -18.97 7.09
CA GLU A 50 -3.01 -19.75 5.87
C GLU A 50 -3.60 -19.04 4.66
N PRO A 51 -2.88 -18.95 3.53
CA PRO A 51 -3.42 -18.44 2.30
C PRO A 51 -4.37 -19.43 1.61
N GLU A 52 -5.36 -18.91 0.88
CA GLU A 52 -6.21 -19.69 -0.01
C GLU A 52 -5.45 -20.10 -1.29
N SER A 53 -4.63 -19.17 -1.81
CA SER A 53 -3.77 -19.43 -2.97
C SER A 53 -2.55 -18.49 -3.00
N VAL A 54 -1.49 -18.98 -3.62
CA VAL A 54 -0.26 -18.22 -3.93
C VAL A 54 0.02 -18.39 -5.42
N GLU A 55 0.33 -17.30 -6.11
CA GLU A 55 0.57 -17.26 -7.55
C GLU A 55 1.81 -16.41 -7.86
N GLU A 56 2.76 -16.95 -8.60
CA GLU A 56 3.93 -16.21 -9.08
C GLU A 56 3.51 -15.05 -10.01
N TRP A 57 4.03 -13.87 -9.77
CA TRP A 57 3.82 -12.71 -10.63
C TRP A 57 5.07 -12.35 -11.42
N TRP A 58 4.96 -12.45 -12.75
CA TRP A 58 6.02 -12.20 -13.73
C TRP A 58 5.91 -10.80 -14.36
N GLY A 59 5.67 -9.77 -13.55
CA GLY A 59 5.43 -8.39 -14.00
C GLY A 59 6.67 -7.53 -14.12
N GLY A 60 7.83 -7.98 -13.65
CA GLY A 60 9.11 -7.33 -13.86
C GLY A 60 9.75 -7.73 -15.19
N THR A 61 10.68 -6.89 -15.65
CA THR A 61 11.48 -7.19 -16.84
C THR A 61 12.94 -6.86 -16.58
N VAL A 62 13.84 -7.67 -17.11
CA VAL A 62 15.28 -7.40 -17.14
C VAL A 62 15.83 -7.61 -18.55
N ALA A 63 16.94 -6.98 -18.86
CA ALA A 63 17.64 -7.26 -20.11
C ALA A 63 18.36 -8.62 -20.02
N GLU A 64 18.49 -9.28 -21.15
CA GLU A 64 19.25 -10.51 -21.34
C GLU A 64 20.20 -10.31 -22.52
N PHE A 65 21.47 -10.69 -22.34
CA PHE A 65 22.44 -10.69 -23.41
C PHE A 65 22.22 -11.91 -24.30
N THR A 66 21.89 -11.67 -25.56
CA THR A 66 21.62 -12.73 -26.55
C THR A 66 22.50 -12.63 -27.78
N GLY A 67 23.32 -11.57 -27.86
CA GLY A 67 24.15 -11.24 -29.00
C GLY A 67 25.60 -11.74 -28.86
N LYS A 68 26.47 -11.10 -29.63
CA LYS A 68 27.89 -11.42 -29.69
C LYS A 68 28.78 -10.30 -29.18
N THR A 69 28.28 -9.09 -29.11
CA THR A 69 29.09 -7.91 -28.79
C THR A 69 28.63 -7.32 -27.44
N PRO A 70 29.44 -7.49 -26.39
CA PRO A 70 29.17 -6.83 -25.11
C PRO A 70 29.10 -5.30 -25.23
N ARG A 71 28.15 -4.68 -24.56
CA ARG A 71 27.90 -3.22 -24.58
C ARG A 71 27.67 -2.66 -23.18
N PRO A 72 28.68 -2.69 -22.29
CA PRO A 72 28.51 -2.15 -20.93
C PRO A 72 28.02 -0.69 -20.92
N GLU A 73 28.46 0.10 -21.90
CA GLU A 73 28.08 1.50 -22.09
C GLU A 73 26.59 1.72 -22.46
N ALA A 74 25.87 0.65 -22.80
CA ALA A 74 24.46 0.74 -23.13
C ALA A 74 23.56 0.86 -21.87
N CYS A 75 24.09 0.53 -20.68
CA CYS A 75 23.35 0.58 -19.45
C CYS A 75 23.68 1.83 -18.62
N PRO A 76 22.74 2.76 -18.43
CA PRO A 76 22.96 3.95 -17.60
C PRO A 76 23.07 3.63 -16.10
N PHE A 77 22.67 2.42 -15.69
CA PHE A 77 22.70 1.95 -14.30
C PHE A 77 23.89 1.03 -14.00
N GLY A 78 24.74 0.76 -14.99
CA GLY A 78 25.90 -0.11 -14.81
C GLY A 78 25.57 -1.60 -14.62
N ALA A 79 24.39 -2.04 -15.06
CA ALA A 79 23.94 -3.42 -14.90
C ALA A 79 24.55 -4.40 -15.92
N ILE A 80 25.25 -3.92 -16.96
CA ILE A 80 25.86 -4.77 -17.97
C ILE A 80 27.36 -4.94 -17.66
N GLU A 81 27.79 -6.18 -17.46
CA GLU A 81 29.18 -6.57 -17.20
C GLU A 81 30.03 -6.47 -18.47
N LYS A 82 31.35 -6.60 -18.30
CA LYS A 82 32.32 -6.48 -19.43
C LYS A 82 32.18 -7.58 -20.50
N ASP A 83 31.68 -8.74 -20.11
CA ASP A 83 31.37 -9.88 -20.98
C ASP A 83 29.99 -9.81 -21.65
N GLY A 84 29.18 -8.80 -21.28
CA GLY A 84 27.84 -8.58 -21.80
C GLY A 84 26.74 -9.10 -20.89
N GLU A 85 27.04 -9.95 -19.92
CA GLU A 85 26.06 -10.47 -18.98
C GLU A 85 25.38 -9.35 -18.19
N VAL A 86 24.12 -9.55 -17.84
CA VAL A 86 23.31 -8.54 -17.16
C VAL A 86 23.10 -8.93 -15.70
N ASN A 87 23.57 -8.08 -14.80
CA ASN A 87 23.27 -8.20 -13.38
C ASN A 87 21.81 -7.84 -13.13
N GLU A 88 20.97 -8.83 -12.88
CA GLU A 88 19.52 -8.65 -12.69
C GLU A 88 19.17 -7.76 -11.49
N LEU A 89 20.03 -7.69 -10.45
CA LEU A 89 19.79 -6.86 -9.27
C LEU A 89 20.03 -5.36 -9.56
N LEU A 90 20.89 -5.04 -10.52
CA LEU A 90 21.17 -3.67 -10.95
C LEU A 90 20.31 -3.24 -12.15
N CYS A 91 19.64 -4.19 -12.81
CA CYS A 91 18.84 -3.91 -13.99
C CYS A 91 17.47 -3.34 -13.64
N GLU A 92 17.27 -2.07 -13.95
CA GLU A 92 15.99 -1.36 -13.75
C GLU A 92 14.90 -1.72 -14.77
N GLY A 93 15.16 -2.65 -15.70
CA GLY A 93 14.17 -3.07 -16.70
C GLY A 93 13.75 -1.96 -17.68
N CYS A 94 14.53 -0.90 -17.82
CA CYS A 94 14.18 0.27 -18.63
C CYS A 94 14.19 0.04 -20.15
N GLY A 95 14.81 -1.06 -20.62
CA GLY A 95 14.86 -1.43 -22.03
C GLY A 95 15.80 -0.59 -22.91
N ALA A 96 16.59 0.33 -22.34
CA ALA A 96 17.47 1.21 -23.11
C ALA A 96 18.50 0.43 -23.95
N CYS A 97 19.12 -0.62 -23.38
CA CYS A 97 20.06 -1.48 -24.06
C CYS A 97 19.39 -2.26 -25.21
N ALA A 98 18.26 -2.89 -24.98
CA ALA A 98 17.51 -3.65 -25.99
C ALA A 98 17.01 -2.76 -27.14
N LYS A 99 16.60 -1.51 -26.84
CA LYS A 99 16.20 -0.55 -27.87
C LYS A 99 17.37 -0.08 -28.72
N ARG A 100 18.53 0.17 -28.09
CA ARG A 100 19.73 0.69 -28.78
C ARG A 100 20.52 -0.39 -29.53
N PHE A 101 20.52 -1.61 -28.97
CA PHE A 101 21.27 -2.76 -29.49
C PHE A 101 20.38 -4.01 -29.52
N PRO A 102 19.34 -4.05 -30.39
CA PRO A 102 18.34 -5.13 -30.42
C PRO A 102 18.89 -6.49 -30.83
N ASP A 103 20.07 -6.50 -31.50
CA ASP A 103 20.75 -7.74 -31.91
C ASP A 103 21.56 -8.36 -30.75
N ASP A 104 21.90 -7.55 -29.74
CA ASP A 104 22.73 -7.97 -28.61
C ASP A 104 21.94 -8.17 -27.32
N TYR A 105 20.83 -7.41 -27.13
CA TYR A 105 20.02 -7.48 -25.91
C TYR A 105 18.53 -7.63 -26.20
N LYS A 106 17.84 -8.47 -25.40
CA LYS A 106 16.39 -8.61 -25.38
C LYS A 106 15.87 -8.41 -23.97
N MET A 107 14.59 -8.05 -23.85
CA MET A 107 13.92 -7.98 -22.55
C MET A 107 13.23 -9.32 -22.27
N LYS A 108 13.47 -9.87 -21.07
CA LYS A 108 12.76 -11.04 -20.56
C LYS A 108 11.94 -10.68 -19.33
N SER A 109 10.80 -11.33 -19.16
CA SER A 109 10.04 -11.25 -17.92
C SER A 109 10.72 -12.03 -16.82
N ILE A 110 10.60 -11.56 -15.59
CA ILE A 110 11.13 -12.23 -14.40
C ILE A 110 10.06 -12.35 -13.33
N HIS A 111 10.15 -13.40 -12.53
CA HIS A 111 9.39 -13.55 -11.31
C HIS A 111 9.80 -12.45 -10.32
N THR A 112 8.86 -11.61 -9.95
CA THR A 112 9.12 -10.37 -9.19
C THR A 112 8.46 -10.39 -7.82
N ALA A 113 7.31 -11.03 -7.71
CA ALA A 113 6.52 -11.11 -6.49
C ALA A 113 5.65 -12.35 -6.48
N ASP A 114 5.20 -12.75 -5.31
CA ASP A 114 4.13 -13.72 -5.12
C ASP A 114 2.84 -12.98 -4.76
N ILE A 115 1.78 -13.19 -5.55
CA ILE A 115 0.43 -12.67 -5.24
C ILE A 115 -0.27 -13.72 -4.38
N ILE A 116 -0.78 -13.27 -3.24
CA ILE A 116 -1.35 -14.13 -2.21
C ILE A 116 -2.81 -13.73 -1.98
N LEU A 117 -3.70 -14.70 -2.04
CA LEU A 117 -5.11 -14.54 -1.68
C LEU A 117 -5.37 -15.23 -0.34
N TYR A 118 -5.97 -14.50 0.58
CA TYR A 118 -6.47 -15.00 1.86
C TYR A 118 -7.99 -14.88 1.94
N ARG A 119 -8.60 -15.60 2.89
CA ARG A 119 -10.01 -15.47 3.26
C ARG A 119 -10.17 -15.13 4.74
N TRP A 120 -10.57 -13.90 5.03
CA TRP A 120 -10.90 -13.49 6.38
C TRP A 120 -12.40 -13.62 6.64
N LYS A 121 -12.82 -14.69 7.33
CA LYS A 121 -14.26 -14.93 7.61
C LYS A 121 -15.15 -14.79 6.36
N GLY A 122 -14.66 -15.29 5.21
CA GLY A 122 -15.33 -15.20 3.91
C GLY A 122 -15.03 -13.93 3.10
N VAL A 123 -14.34 -12.94 3.66
CA VAL A 123 -13.89 -11.72 2.95
C VAL A 123 -12.58 -12.01 2.23
N PRO A 124 -12.47 -11.78 0.91
CA PRO A 124 -11.21 -11.90 0.21
C PRO A 124 -10.25 -10.78 0.63
N LEU A 125 -9.01 -11.16 0.96
CA LEU A 125 -7.88 -10.27 1.15
C LEU A 125 -6.81 -10.65 0.16
N ILE A 126 -6.45 -9.73 -0.72
CA ILE A 126 -5.36 -9.91 -1.68
C ILE A 126 -4.17 -9.05 -1.30
N THR A 127 -2.98 -9.64 -1.37
CA THR A 127 -1.69 -8.98 -1.16
C THR A 127 -0.63 -9.55 -2.07
N ALA A 128 0.60 -9.04 -1.97
CA ALA A 128 1.76 -9.64 -2.60
C ALA A 128 3.02 -9.45 -1.75
N GLU A 129 3.95 -10.35 -1.90
CA GLU A 129 5.30 -10.24 -1.36
C GLU A 129 6.29 -10.04 -2.49
N LEU A 130 6.99 -8.89 -2.50
CA LEU A 130 8.09 -8.65 -3.43
C LEU A 130 9.28 -9.55 -3.09
N LEU A 131 9.84 -10.17 -4.12
CA LEU A 131 11.05 -10.95 -3.94
C LEU A 131 12.24 -10.03 -3.62
N PRO A 132 13.18 -10.50 -2.79
CA PRO A 132 14.36 -9.72 -2.43
C PRO A 132 15.14 -9.20 -3.64
N GLY A 133 15.49 -7.92 -3.63
CA GLY A 133 16.22 -7.26 -4.72
C GLY A 133 15.40 -6.98 -5.98
N ARG A 134 14.08 -7.18 -5.95
CA ARG A 134 13.21 -6.84 -7.07
C ARG A 134 12.61 -5.43 -6.89
N SER A 135 12.38 -4.75 -8.01
CA SER A 135 11.73 -3.44 -8.07
C SER A 135 10.33 -3.54 -8.67
N GLY A 136 9.53 -2.47 -8.56
CA GLY A 136 8.24 -2.41 -9.24
C GLY A 136 7.02 -2.46 -8.30
N SER A 137 7.19 -2.10 -7.03
CA SER A 137 6.12 -2.06 -6.02
C SER A 137 4.85 -1.32 -6.50
N GLY A 138 4.97 -0.22 -7.25
CA GLY A 138 3.80 0.46 -7.81
C GLY A 138 3.06 -0.34 -8.90
N LYS A 139 3.77 -1.15 -9.69
CA LYS A 139 3.16 -1.99 -10.72
C LYS A 139 2.37 -3.14 -10.06
N ILE A 140 2.96 -3.79 -9.06
CA ILE A 140 2.28 -4.89 -8.36
C ILE A 140 1.05 -4.38 -7.59
N VAL A 141 1.11 -3.22 -6.94
CA VAL A 141 -0.07 -2.61 -6.27
C VAL A 141 -1.20 -2.35 -7.29
N THR A 142 -0.86 -1.88 -8.49
CA THR A 142 -1.86 -1.70 -9.57
C THR A 142 -2.49 -3.04 -9.96
N GLU A 143 -1.69 -4.11 -10.08
CA GLU A 143 -2.19 -5.46 -10.38
C GLU A 143 -3.04 -6.03 -9.25
N LEU A 144 -2.64 -5.85 -7.97
CA LEU A 144 -3.44 -6.28 -6.82
C LEU A 144 -4.83 -5.64 -6.84
N ARG A 145 -4.90 -4.34 -7.08
CA ARG A 145 -6.19 -3.63 -7.16
C ARG A 145 -7.06 -4.13 -8.30
N ARG A 146 -6.47 -4.34 -9.49
CA ARG A 146 -7.19 -4.91 -10.63
C ARG A 146 -7.76 -6.30 -10.30
N ARG A 147 -6.96 -7.18 -9.67
CA ARG A 147 -7.42 -8.52 -9.24
C ARG A 147 -8.49 -8.43 -8.15
N ALA A 148 -8.36 -7.51 -7.21
CA ALA A 148 -9.37 -7.24 -6.19
C ALA A 148 -10.70 -6.80 -6.81
N GLU A 149 -10.67 -5.93 -7.84
CA GLU A 149 -11.85 -5.52 -8.60
C GLU A 149 -12.51 -6.70 -9.34
N ASP A 150 -11.70 -7.59 -9.92
CA ASP A 150 -12.21 -8.80 -10.60
C ASP A 150 -12.87 -9.76 -9.60
N ILE A 151 -12.27 -9.96 -8.41
CA ILE A 151 -12.85 -10.77 -7.33
C ILE A 151 -14.15 -10.14 -6.83
N ALA A 152 -14.13 -8.83 -6.54
CA ALA A 152 -15.29 -8.09 -6.07
C ALA A 152 -16.47 -8.21 -7.04
N ARG A 153 -16.21 -8.06 -8.34
CA ARG A 153 -17.23 -8.22 -9.39
C ARG A 153 -17.81 -9.62 -9.45
N LYS A 154 -16.95 -10.66 -9.37
CA LYS A 154 -17.39 -12.07 -9.39
C LYS A 154 -18.23 -12.44 -8.17
N GLU A 155 -17.92 -11.86 -7.01
CA GLU A 155 -18.59 -12.14 -5.73
C GLU A 155 -19.68 -11.11 -5.36
N ASN A 156 -20.03 -10.19 -6.28
CA ASN A 156 -21.01 -9.10 -6.08
C ASN A 156 -20.70 -8.25 -4.85
N ARG A 157 -19.42 -7.89 -4.66
CA ARG A 157 -18.94 -7.00 -3.60
C ARG A 157 -18.76 -5.59 -4.15
N ASP A 158 -19.10 -4.59 -3.40
CA ASP A 158 -19.10 -3.19 -3.85
C ASP A 158 -18.25 -2.25 -2.99
N VAL A 159 -17.61 -2.77 -1.95
CA VAL A 159 -16.69 -2.04 -1.08
C VAL A 159 -15.30 -2.66 -1.15
N MET A 160 -14.29 -1.82 -1.40
CA MET A 160 -12.87 -2.19 -1.33
C MET A 160 -12.18 -1.32 -0.29
N LEU A 161 -11.56 -1.96 0.70
CA LEU A 161 -10.71 -1.29 1.68
C LEU A 161 -9.25 -1.64 1.41
N VAL A 162 -8.44 -0.61 1.18
CA VAL A 162 -7.03 -0.74 0.81
C VAL A 162 -6.15 -0.27 1.97
N ASP A 163 -5.32 -1.15 2.50
CA ASP A 163 -4.20 -0.79 3.36
C ASP A 163 -3.02 -0.38 2.48
N SER A 164 -2.74 0.92 2.36
CA SER A 164 -1.71 1.45 1.48
C SER A 164 -0.31 1.20 2.02
N ALA A 165 0.71 1.24 1.20
CA ALA A 165 2.07 1.43 1.68
C ALA A 165 2.22 2.77 2.41
N ALA A 166 3.27 2.91 3.21
CA ALA A 166 3.60 4.16 3.88
C ALA A 166 4.40 5.11 2.97
N GLY A 167 4.34 6.40 3.25
CA GLY A 167 5.16 7.41 2.59
C GLY A 167 4.52 8.05 1.37
N ARG A 168 5.31 8.28 0.30
CA ARG A 168 4.93 9.03 -0.92
C ARG A 168 5.38 8.37 -2.22
N GLY A 169 5.85 7.14 -2.16
CA GLY A 169 6.38 6.41 -3.32
C GLY A 169 5.31 5.91 -4.28
N CYS A 170 5.77 5.23 -5.33
CA CYS A 170 4.89 4.64 -6.35
C CYS A 170 3.78 3.74 -5.78
N PRO A 171 4.00 2.93 -4.73
CA PRO A 171 2.91 2.12 -4.16
C PRO A 171 1.77 2.96 -3.57
N VAL A 172 2.09 4.08 -2.88
CA VAL A 172 1.08 5.01 -2.33
C VAL A 172 0.28 5.66 -3.47
N ILE A 173 0.96 6.12 -4.51
CA ILE A 173 0.32 6.69 -5.71
C ILE A 173 -0.61 5.66 -6.35
N ALA A 174 -0.15 4.41 -6.51
CA ALA A 174 -0.96 3.34 -7.08
C ALA A 174 -2.17 2.98 -6.20
N SER A 175 -2.04 3.06 -4.87
CA SER A 175 -3.14 2.78 -3.93
C SER A 175 -4.17 3.91 -3.83
N LEU A 176 -3.83 5.15 -4.26
CA LEU A 176 -4.72 6.30 -4.22
C LEU A 176 -5.42 6.59 -5.55
N ARG A 177 -4.99 6.00 -6.66
CA ARG A 177 -5.60 6.26 -7.97
C ARG A 177 -7.04 5.74 -8.04
N GLY A 178 -8.02 6.62 -8.31
CA GLY A 178 -9.43 6.25 -8.45
C GLY A 178 -10.08 5.81 -7.12
N VAL A 179 -9.59 6.33 -6.00
CA VAL A 179 -10.14 6.11 -4.66
C VAL A 179 -11.24 7.12 -4.38
N ASP A 180 -12.32 6.68 -3.76
CA ASP A 180 -13.47 7.53 -3.41
C ASP A 180 -13.28 8.26 -2.07
N LEU A 181 -12.46 7.69 -1.16
CA LEU A 181 -12.15 8.26 0.14
C LEU A 181 -10.76 7.83 0.60
N ALA A 182 -9.92 8.77 1.00
CA ALA A 182 -8.66 8.50 1.68
C ALA A 182 -8.79 8.77 3.19
N ILE A 183 -8.36 7.81 4.01
CA ILE A 183 -8.27 7.96 5.47
C ILE A 183 -6.79 8.08 5.83
N LEU A 184 -6.34 9.27 6.20
CA LEU A 184 -4.97 9.55 6.60
C LEU A 184 -4.77 9.27 8.09
N VAL A 185 -3.88 8.36 8.43
CA VAL A 185 -3.47 8.09 9.80
C VAL A 185 -2.26 8.96 10.12
N VAL A 186 -2.46 9.92 11.02
CA VAL A 186 -1.45 10.87 11.46
C VAL A 186 -0.89 10.43 12.80
N ASP A 187 0.39 10.08 12.83
CA ASP A 187 1.10 9.81 14.10
C ASP A 187 1.37 11.13 14.82
N ASN A 188 0.95 11.25 16.09
CA ASN A 188 1.07 12.48 16.88
C ASN A 188 2.51 12.75 17.36
N THR A 189 3.44 12.81 16.41
CA THR A 189 4.85 13.16 16.59
C THR A 189 5.27 14.20 15.55
N PRO A 190 6.30 15.05 15.80
CA PRO A 190 6.74 16.05 14.82
C PRO A 190 7.06 15.46 13.45
N THR A 191 7.79 14.33 13.42
CA THR A 191 8.10 13.62 12.17
C THR A 191 6.85 13.03 11.54
N GLY A 192 5.91 12.47 12.33
CA GLY A 192 4.65 11.92 11.85
C GLY A 192 3.77 12.97 11.16
N ILE A 193 3.70 14.17 11.69
CA ILE A 193 2.98 15.30 11.07
C ILE A 193 3.64 15.72 9.76
N SER A 194 4.96 15.89 9.77
CA SER A 194 5.72 16.25 8.56
C SER A 194 5.54 15.23 7.44
N ASP A 195 5.66 13.94 7.78
CA ASP A 195 5.49 12.86 6.79
C ASP A 195 4.04 12.76 6.30
N ALA A 196 3.06 12.96 7.18
CA ALA A 196 1.64 12.95 6.82
C ALA A 196 1.26 14.09 5.87
N ARG A 197 1.92 15.26 5.95
CA ARG A 197 1.74 16.34 4.96
C ARG A 197 2.04 15.88 3.54
N PHE A 198 3.12 15.12 3.33
CA PHE A 198 3.44 14.58 1.99
C PHE A 198 2.36 13.62 1.48
N ALA A 199 1.81 12.77 2.35
CA ALA A 199 0.71 11.90 1.96
C ALA A 199 -0.56 12.72 1.62
N ALA A 200 -0.86 13.76 2.41
CA ALA A 200 -1.97 14.68 2.14
C ALA A 200 -1.81 15.45 0.82
N GLU A 201 -0.59 15.84 0.45
CA GLU A 201 -0.30 16.45 -0.86
C GLU A 201 -0.63 15.49 -2.02
N VAL A 202 -0.27 14.21 -1.89
CA VAL A 202 -0.60 13.20 -2.89
C VAL A 202 -2.12 13.00 -2.99
N ILE A 203 -2.82 12.90 -1.84
CA ILE A 203 -4.29 12.79 -1.78
C ILE A 203 -4.94 13.98 -2.50
N LYS A 204 -4.49 15.21 -2.18
CA LYS A 204 -4.96 16.46 -2.80
C LYS A 204 -4.70 16.51 -4.30
N HIS A 205 -3.51 16.03 -4.74
CA HIS A 205 -3.17 15.96 -6.17
C HIS A 205 -4.15 15.10 -6.97
N PHE A 206 -4.64 14.02 -6.39
CA PHE A 206 -5.65 13.15 -7.01
C PHE A 206 -7.10 13.63 -6.79
N ASN A 207 -7.32 14.75 -6.10
CA ASN A 207 -8.64 15.28 -5.72
C ASN A 207 -9.49 14.25 -4.95
N VAL A 208 -8.86 13.41 -4.14
CA VAL A 208 -9.56 12.41 -3.31
C VAL A 208 -10.06 13.08 -2.05
N PRO A 209 -11.33 12.89 -1.65
CA PRO A 209 -11.84 13.33 -0.35
C PRO A 209 -10.98 12.80 0.80
N LEU A 210 -10.61 13.69 1.74
CA LEU A 210 -9.74 13.39 2.86
C LEU A 210 -10.51 13.26 4.17
N ALA A 211 -10.36 12.14 4.86
CA ALA A 211 -10.62 12.02 6.28
C ALA A 211 -9.30 11.76 7.02
N TYR A 212 -9.20 12.09 8.30
CA TYR A 212 -8.00 11.79 9.07
C TYR A 212 -8.29 11.30 10.48
N ILE A 213 -7.35 10.50 10.99
CA ILE A 213 -7.34 9.95 12.35
C ILE A 213 -6.02 10.35 12.99
N ILE A 214 -6.09 10.95 14.18
CA ILE A 214 -4.92 11.21 15.01
C ILE A 214 -4.62 9.94 15.81
N ASN A 215 -3.52 9.27 15.51
CA ASN A 215 -3.08 8.12 16.28
C ASN A 215 -2.10 8.54 17.37
N ARG A 216 -2.09 7.82 18.49
CA ARG A 216 -1.34 8.15 19.71
C ARG A 216 -1.68 9.56 20.22
N ALA A 217 -2.96 9.91 20.14
CA ALA A 217 -3.47 11.25 20.39
C ALA A 217 -3.11 11.81 21.76
N ASN A 218 -2.93 10.94 22.78
CA ASN A 218 -2.58 11.32 24.15
C ASN A 218 -1.07 11.57 24.40
N LEU A 219 -0.20 11.40 23.40
CA LEU A 219 1.23 11.66 23.57
C LEU A 219 1.57 13.15 23.62
N ALA A 220 0.77 14.00 22.97
CA ALA A 220 0.97 15.45 23.01
C ALA A 220 -0.33 16.19 22.65
N GLU A 221 -0.99 16.75 23.66
CA GLU A 221 -2.23 17.50 23.49
C GLU A 221 -2.07 18.75 22.60
N ASP A 222 -0.98 19.46 22.76
CA ASP A 222 -0.73 20.71 22.02
C ASP A 222 -0.67 20.48 20.50
N ARG A 223 -0.17 19.33 20.07
CA ARG A 223 -0.04 19.00 18.64
C ARG A 223 -1.37 18.65 17.97
N LYS A 224 -2.38 18.27 18.72
CA LYS A 224 -3.70 18.00 18.13
C LYS A 224 -4.25 19.21 17.39
N LYS A 225 -4.08 20.41 17.98
CA LYS A 225 -4.50 21.68 17.35
C LYS A 225 -3.73 21.95 16.05
N GLU A 226 -2.42 21.67 16.06
CA GLU A 226 -1.59 21.77 14.85
C GLU A 226 -2.07 20.78 13.77
N ILE A 227 -2.34 19.53 14.15
CA ILE A 227 -2.86 18.49 13.24
C ILE A 227 -4.22 18.90 12.66
N ASP A 228 -5.12 19.40 13.48
CA ASP A 228 -6.46 19.86 13.07
C ASP A 228 -6.37 21.07 12.14
N HIS A 229 -5.48 22.03 12.42
CA HIS A 229 -5.23 23.15 11.51
C HIS A 229 -4.72 22.67 10.15
N ILE A 230 -3.69 21.81 10.15
CA ILE A 230 -3.10 21.31 8.90
C ILE A 230 -4.10 20.49 8.09
N PHE A 231 -4.54 19.37 8.66
CA PHE A 231 -5.32 18.40 7.88
C PHE A 231 -6.80 18.75 7.78
N GLY A 232 -7.34 19.50 8.74
CA GLY A 232 -8.71 20.02 8.73
C GLY A 232 -8.85 21.28 7.88
N GLU A 233 -8.07 22.33 8.18
CA GLU A 233 -8.26 23.63 7.53
C GLU A 233 -7.48 23.77 6.23
N GLU A 234 -6.15 23.47 6.21
CA GLU A 234 -5.31 23.65 5.02
C GLU A 234 -5.64 22.61 3.90
N TYR A 235 -5.91 21.35 4.30
CA TYR A 235 -6.22 20.26 3.36
C TYR A 235 -7.73 19.96 3.23
N GLY A 236 -8.59 20.57 4.03
CA GLY A 236 -10.05 20.40 3.97
C GLY A 236 -10.53 19.01 4.38
N GLY A 237 -9.74 18.32 5.21
CA GLY A 237 -10.05 16.97 5.68
C GLY A 237 -11.08 16.94 6.80
N THR A 238 -11.79 15.85 6.95
CA THR A 238 -12.69 15.60 8.07
C THR A 238 -12.01 14.76 9.13
N LYS A 239 -11.92 15.25 10.38
CA LYS A 239 -11.45 14.43 11.51
C LYS A 239 -12.50 13.37 11.85
N ILE A 240 -12.09 12.10 11.84
CA ILE A 240 -12.97 10.96 12.13
C ILE A 240 -12.53 10.14 13.34
N GLY A 241 -11.43 10.53 14.00
CA GLY A 241 -11.02 9.84 15.22
C GLY A 241 -9.76 10.41 15.88
N GLU A 242 -9.64 10.10 17.18
CA GLU A 242 -8.47 10.37 18.01
C GLU A 242 -8.16 9.11 18.84
N VAL A 243 -7.29 8.27 18.33
CA VAL A 243 -6.92 7.00 18.97
C VAL A 243 -5.78 7.25 19.96
N PRO A 244 -5.93 6.99 21.25
CA PRO A 244 -4.85 7.14 22.21
C PRO A 244 -3.77 6.06 22.01
N TYR A 245 -2.60 6.26 22.60
CA TYR A 245 -1.60 5.21 22.72
C TYR A 245 -2.10 4.15 23.70
N LEU A 246 -2.33 2.94 23.20
CA LEU A 246 -2.86 1.79 23.93
C LEU A 246 -1.78 0.67 23.94
N PRO A 247 -1.03 0.49 25.04
CA PRO A 247 0.07 -0.48 25.11
C PRO A 247 -0.36 -1.93 24.86
N ASP A 248 -1.58 -2.30 25.25
CA ASP A 248 -2.15 -3.62 25.05
C ASP A 248 -2.44 -3.92 23.57
N VAL A 249 -2.89 -2.93 22.80
CA VAL A 249 -3.08 -3.05 21.35
C VAL A 249 -1.78 -3.41 20.63
N ILE A 250 -0.65 -2.84 21.08
CA ILE A 250 0.64 -3.08 20.45
C ILE A 250 1.22 -4.47 20.80
N ARG A 251 0.85 -5.00 21.96
CA ARG A 251 1.39 -6.28 22.49
C ARG A 251 0.58 -7.50 22.10
N THR A 252 -0.61 -7.30 21.52
CA THR A 252 -1.55 -8.39 21.20
C THR A 252 -1.76 -8.47 19.71
N TYR A 253 -1.67 -9.69 19.14
CA TYR A 253 -2.00 -9.96 17.75
C TYR A 253 -2.96 -11.16 17.68
N PRO A 254 -4.09 -11.04 16.96
CA PRO A 254 -4.66 -9.80 16.42
C PRO A 254 -4.99 -8.78 17.52
N PRO A 255 -4.91 -7.46 17.24
CA PRO A 255 -5.19 -6.44 18.24
C PRO A 255 -6.66 -6.42 18.65
N PRO A 256 -7.00 -5.94 19.86
CA PRO A 256 -8.40 -5.82 20.33
C PRO A 256 -9.10 -4.67 19.58
N TYR A 257 -9.73 -4.97 18.44
CA TYR A 257 -10.34 -3.99 17.53
C TYR A 257 -11.42 -3.15 18.17
N GLU A 258 -12.27 -3.74 19.02
CA GLU A 258 -13.39 -3.07 19.68
C GLU A 258 -12.91 -1.84 20.43
N ARG A 259 -11.78 -1.93 21.11
CA ARG A 259 -11.17 -0.79 21.84
C ARG A 259 -10.71 0.35 20.94
N LEU A 260 -10.27 0.04 19.71
CA LEU A 260 -9.86 1.07 18.76
C LEU A 260 -11.06 1.77 18.14
N LEU A 261 -12.13 1.02 17.89
CA LEU A 261 -13.35 1.53 17.29
C LEU A 261 -14.10 2.52 18.20
N GLU A 262 -13.90 2.47 19.52
CA GLU A 262 -14.45 3.45 20.47
C GLU A 262 -13.96 4.89 20.18
N TYR A 263 -12.79 5.03 19.53
CA TYR A 263 -12.14 6.30 19.21
C TYR A 263 -12.28 6.74 17.76
N ILE A 264 -12.99 5.94 16.92
CA ILE A 264 -13.16 6.19 15.49
C ILE A 264 -14.65 6.36 15.18
N ASN A 265 -15.01 7.44 14.50
CA ASN A 265 -16.38 7.68 14.04
C ASN A 265 -16.70 6.79 12.81
N VAL A 266 -16.97 5.51 13.11
CA VAL A 266 -17.28 4.50 12.10
C VAL A 266 -18.56 4.82 11.35
N GLU A 267 -19.58 5.38 12.03
CA GLU A 267 -20.83 5.76 11.38
C GLU A 267 -20.63 6.77 10.25
N TRP A 268 -19.66 7.69 10.43
CA TRP A 268 -19.32 8.64 9.38
C TRP A 268 -18.78 7.93 8.14
N ILE A 269 -17.91 6.92 8.33
CA ILE A 269 -17.35 6.11 7.23
C ILE A 269 -18.48 5.34 6.54
N LEU A 270 -19.33 4.65 7.32
CA LEU A 270 -20.43 3.83 6.79
C LEU A 270 -21.47 4.64 6.03
N LYS A 271 -21.70 5.90 6.38
CA LYS A 271 -22.61 6.80 5.63
C LYS A 271 -22.09 7.22 4.26
N LYS A 272 -20.82 6.95 3.95
CA LYS A 272 -20.20 7.24 2.65
C LYS A 272 -20.30 6.07 1.66
N ILE A 273 -20.66 4.88 2.17
CA ILE A 273 -20.82 3.64 1.43
C ILE A 273 -22.29 3.46 1.03
#